data_c6254b23678e7a587dad99bfa947b1e6
#
_entry.id   c6254b23678e7a587dad99bfa947b1e6
#
_cell.length_a   1.000
_cell.length_b   1.000
_cell.length_c   1.000
_cell.angle_alpha   90.00
_cell.angle_beta   90.00
_cell.angle_gamma   90.00
#
_symmetry.space_group_name_H-M   'P 1'
#
loop_
_entity.id
_entity.type
_entity.pdbx_description
1 polymer ?
#
loop_
_entity_poly.entity_id
_entity_poly.type
_entity_poly.pdbx_seq_one_letter_code
_entity_poly.pdbx_strand_id
1 'polypeptide(L)' 'MMKIRYVGESFGIDSLTNGKIYEATEDDGMYRVIDDSGEDYLYSMTNPKPWDGSSEGGYWEIIEK' A
#
# COMPACT_ATOMS: atom_id res chain seq x y z
N MET A 1 14.22 0.78 6.05
CA MET A 1 12.90 0.69 5.42
C MET A 1 12.75 -0.60 4.65
N MET A 2 11.57 -1.14 4.64
CA MET A 2 11.28 -2.31 3.84
C MET A 2 10.70 -1.89 2.49
N LYS A 3 10.72 -2.83 1.54
CA LYS A 3 10.10 -2.63 0.23
C LYS A 3 9.02 -3.67 0.03
N ILE A 4 7.84 -3.23 -0.35
CA ILE A 4 6.68 -4.10 -0.55
C ILE A 4 6.03 -3.75 -1.89
N ARG A 5 5.47 -4.79 -2.55
CA ARG A 5 4.75 -4.59 -3.81
C ARG A 5 3.26 -4.68 -3.54
N TYR A 6 2.52 -3.72 -4.06
CA TYR A 6 1.07 -3.80 -4.03
C TYR A 6 0.59 -4.70 -5.17
N VAL A 7 -0.24 -5.69 -4.84
CA VAL A 7 -0.85 -6.58 -5.83
C VAL A 7 -2.35 -6.53 -5.63
N GLY A 8 -3.07 -6.05 -6.63
CA GLY A 8 -4.52 -5.93 -6.56
C GLY A 8 -5.02 -4.83 -7.47
N GLU A 9 -6.26 -4.43 -7.28
CA GLU A 9 -6.86 -3.38 -8.07
C GLU A 9 -6.26 -2.02 -7.73
N SER A 10 -5.76 -1.31 -8.73
CA SER A 10 -5.24 0.05 -8.53
C SER A 10 -6.38 0.96 -8.08
N PHE A 11 -6.11 1.84 -7.13
CA PHE A 11 -7.14 2.76 -6.65
C PHE A 11 -6.57 4.13 -6.32
N GLY A 12 -7.44 5.13 -6.41
CA GLY A 12 -7.05 6.51 -6.17
C GLY A 12 -6.19 7.05 -7.29
N ILE A 13 -6.16 8.37 -7.42
CA ILE A 13 -5.28 9.03 -8.39
C ILE A 13 -3.84 8.95 -7.89
N ASP A 14 -3.65 9.15 -6.59
CA ASP A 14 -2.34 9.20 -5.95
C ASP A 14 -2.30 8.25 -4.74
N SER A 15 -2.73 7.01 -4.92
CA SER A 15 -2.72 6.02 -3.83
C SER A 15 -1.86 4.83 -4.18
N LEU A 16 -2.45 3.74 -4.67
CA LEU A 16 -1.70 2.52 -4.96
C LEU A 16 -1.95 2.04 -6.38
N THR A 17 -0.87 1.62 -7.03
CA THR A 17 -0.91 1.08 -8.39
C THR A 17 -0.51 -0.39 -8.37
N ASN A 18 -1.28 -1.23 -9.03
CA ASN A 18 -1.01 -2.66 -9.12
C ASN A 18 0.41 -2.93 -9.65
N GLY A 19 1.13 -3.78 -8.95
CA GLY A 19 2.46 -4.21 -9.35
C GLY A 19 3.59 -3.28 -8.98
N LYS A 20 3.29 -2.11 -8.44
CA LYS A 20 4.32 -1.13 -8.07
C LYS A 20 4.93 -1.47 -6.70
N ILE A 21 6.24 -1.21 -6.57
CA ILE A 21 6.97 -1.41 -5.31
C ILE A 21 7.01 -0.09 -4.54
N TYR A 22 6.71 -0.16 -3.26
CA TYR A 22 6.68 1.00 -2.36
C TYR A 22 7.62 0.82 -1.19
N GLU A 23 8.15 1.91 -0.69
CA GLU A 23 8.90 1.91 0.56
C GLU A 23 7.92 2.04 1.71
N ALA A 24 8.15 1.26 2.76
CA ALA A 24 7.24 1.21 3.90
C ALA A 24 7.97 0.91 5.20
N THR A 25 7.30 1.24 6.30
CA THR A 25 7.72 0.86 7.65
C THR A 25 6.51 0.29 8.38
N GLU A 26 6.76 -0.57 9.35
CA GLU A 26 5.70 -1.07 10.23
C GLU A 26 5.42 -0.02 11.30
N ASP A 27 4.14 0.26 11.51
CA ASP A 27 3.71 1.27 12.46
C ASP A 27 2.40 0.83 13.12
N ASP A 28 2.49 0.37 14.35
CA ASP A 28 1.34 0.03 15.19
C ASP A 28 0.36 -0.96 14.51
N GLY A 29 0.93 -2.00 13.92
CA GLY A 29 0.14 -3.05 13.27
C GLY A 29 -0.31 -2.73 11.86
N MET A 30 0.16 -1.64 11.30
CA MET A 30 -0.11 -1.23 9.93
C MET A 30 1.19 -0.93 9.20
N TYR A 31 1.13 -0.81 7.89
CA TYR A 31 2.25 -0.30 7.11
C TYR A 31 2.07 1.19 6.87
N ARG A 32 3.11 1.94 7.17
CA ARG A 32 3.22 3.34 6.77
C ARG A 32 3.94 3.35 5.43
N VAL A 33 3.21 3.64 4.37
CA VAL A 33 3.68 3.48 2.98
C VAL A 33 3.81 4.84 2.32
N ILE A 34 4.94 5.06 1.64
CA ILE A 34 5.08 6.24 0.78
C ILE A 34 4.39 5.86 -0.52
N ASP A 35 3.18 6.34 -0.70
CA ASP A 35 2.34 5.97 -1.85
C ASP A 35 2.59 6.85 -3.08
N ASP A 36 1.73 6.75 -4.09
CA ASP A 36 1.91 7.50 -5.33
C ASP A 36 1.84 9.01 -5.15
N SER A 37 1.29 9.50 -4.03
CA SER A 37 1.28 10.93 -3.72
C SER A 37 2.63 11.46 -3.28
N GLY A 38 3.56 10.57 -2.93
CA GLY A 38 4.85 10.95 -2.38
C GLY A 38 4.82 11.22 -0.89
N GLU A 39 3.66 11.06 -0.25
CA GLU A 39 3.51 11.24 1.19
C GLU A 39 3.25 9.89 1.84
N ASP A 40 3.51 9.80 3.14
CA ASP A 40 3.30 8.55 3.87
C ASP A 40 1.89 8.48 4.44
N TYR A 41 1.24 7.36 4.20
CA TYR A 41 -0.07 7.07 4.76
C TYR A 41 -0.10 5.66 5.32
N LEU A 42 -0.99 5.42 6.27
CA LEU A 42 -1.16 4.10 6.88
C LEU A 42 -2.09 3.25 6.02
N TYR A 43 -1.64 2.02 5.76
CA TYR A 43 -2.42 1.03 5.02
C TYR A 43 -2.48 -0.28 5.81
N SER A 44 -3.55 -1.03 5.61
CA SER A 44 -3.69 -2.35 6.22
C SER A 44 -2.56 -3.27 5.76
N MET A 45 -2.03 -4.09 6.65
CA MET A 45 -1.02 -5.09 6.30
C MET A 45 -1.60 -6.25 5.48
N THR A 46 -2.90 -6.49 5.61
CA THR A 46 -3.53 -7.67 5.00
C THR A 46 -4.40 -7.35 3.79
N ASN A 47 -4.99 -6.17 3.76
CA ASN A 47 -5.89 -5.80 2.67
C ASN A 47 -5.90 -4.28 2.48
N PRO A 48 -4.86 -3.71 1.84
CA PRO A 48 -4.85 -2.29 1.54
C PRO A 48 -5.95 -1.97 0.53
N LYS A 49 -6.85 -1.07 0.89
CA LYS A 49 -7.95 -0.68 0.02
C LYS A 49 -8.42 0.72 0.39
N PRO A 50 -9.15 1.40 -0.53
CA PRO A 50 -9.65 2.73 -0.23
C PRO A 50 -10.80 2.68 0.80
N TRP A 51 -10.93 3.75 1.56
CA TRP A 51 -11.94 3.87 2.61
C TRP A 51 -13.36 3.96 2.04
N ASP A 52 -13.50 4.48 0.82
CA ASP A 52 -14.80 4.73 0.21
C ASP A 52 -15.39 3.49 -0.50
N GLY A 53 -14.68 2.38 -0.51
CA GLY A 53 -15.15 1.16 -1.14
C GLY A 53 -15.10 1.17 -2.66
N SER A 54 -14.40 2.12 -3.28
CA SER A 54 -14.31 2.22 -4.74
C SER A 54 -13.47 1.11 -5.37
N SER A 55 -12.75 0.35 -4.56
CA SER A 55 -11.95 -0.80 -4.99
C SER A 55 -11.97 -1.86 -3.92
N GLU A 56 -11.83 -3.11 -4.32
CA GLU A 56 -11.67 -4.22 -3.38
C GLU A 56 -10.27 -4.28 -2.78
N GLY A 57 -9.33 -3.47 -3.31
CA GLY A 57 -7.95 -3.46 -2.86
C GLY A 57 -7.19 -4.69 -3.28
N GLY A 58 -6.31 -5.17 -2.42
CA GLY A 58 -5.47 -6.32 -2.76
C GLY A 58 -4.67 -6.80 -1.57
N TYR A 59 -3.38 -7.05 -1.78
CA TYR A 59 -2.49 -7.50 -0.72
C TYR A 59 -1.06 -7.01 -0.99
N TRP A 60 -0.22 -7.20 0.01
CA TRP A 60 1.19 -6.82 -0.09
C TRP A 60 2.08 -8.04 -0.29
N GLU A 61 3.05 -7.92 -1.18
CA GLU A 61 4.11 -8.90 -1.38
C GLU A 61 5.39 -8.29 -0.82
N ILE A 62 6.00 -8.95 0.16
CA ILE A 62 7.24 -8.46 0.77
C ILE A 62 8.40 -8.71 -0.19
N ILE A 63 9.03 -7.63 -0.64
CA ILE A 63 10.17 -7.72 -1.56
C ILE A 63 11.49 -7.70 -0.78
N GLU A 64 11.59 -6.78 0.18
CA GLU A 64 12.82 -6.60 0.96
C GLU A 64 12.47 -6.04 2.34
N LYS A 65 13.02 -6.64 3.37
CA LYS A 65 12.81 -6.15 4.75
C LYS A 65 13.92 -5.22 5.22
#